data_96d7f7e7ec7aee91db3248199f13f489
#
_entry.id   96d7f7e7ec7aee91db3248199f13f489
#
_cell.length_a   1.000
_cell.length_b   1.000
_cell.length_c   1.000
_cell.angle_alpha   90.00
_cell.angle_beta   90.00
_cell.angle_gamma   90.00
#
_symmetry.space_group_name_H-M   'P 1'
#
loop_
_entity.id
_entity.type
_entity.pdbx_description
1 polymer ?
#
loop_
_entity_poly.entity_id
_entity_poly.type
_entity_poly.pdbx_seq_one_letter_code
_entity_poly.pdbx_strand_id
1 'polypeptide(L)'
;MIDPRPLWDFDDPAASGERFLDAAERAEEPDRTSWLTQYVRALGLQEKYDEATRILDRLHAEAPEAATYLALERGRVLRSSGRVEESRPLFESAAALAEAGGLEALRVDALHMVALAAPAEDQLALNQKALAVARAATDQQARDWDASLLNNIGMTHADAGDFEAALTAFEQALAARERIGDPARTRVARWMIGWTYRNLGRREEALEIQRALKAELESIGDTDTYVDDELALLAD
;
A
#
# COMPACT_ATOMS: atom_id res chain seq x y z
N MET A 1 17.07 4.68 -13.05
CA MET A 1 15.87 4.28 -12.24
C MET A 1 16.33 3.34 -11.14
N ILE A 2 16.01 3.64 -9.89
CA ILE A 2 16.33 2.79 -8.75
C ILE A 2 15.29 1.68 -8.57
N ASP A 3 15.69 0.55 -7.97
CA ASP A 3 14.75 -0.46 -7.44
C ASP A 3 14.91 -0.55 -5.91
N PRO A 4 14.01 0.08 -5.13
CA PRO A 4 14.13 0.07 -3.67
C PRO A 4 13.66 -1.23 -3.01
N ARG A 5 12.92 -2.09 -3.71
CA ARG A 5 12.28 -3.29 -3.15
C ARG A 5 13.23 -4.24 -2.42
N PRO A 6 14.43 -4.56 -2.95
CA PRO A 6 15.35 -5.46 -2.27
C PRO A 6 15.89 -4.93 -0.95
N LEU A 7 15.81 -3.62 -0.72
CA LEU A 7 16.31 -2.97 0.50
C LEU A 7 15.19 -2.76 1.55
N TRP A 8 13.93 -2.94 1.17
CA TRP A 8 12.80 -2.81 2.09
C TRP A 8 12.61 -4.05 2.96
N ASP A 9 12.50 -3.78 4.24
CA ASP A 9 11.90 -4.65 5.26
C ASP A 9 10.87 -3.79 6.00
N PHE A 10 9.59 -4.04 5.79
CA PHE A 10 8.52 -3.23 6.37
C PHE A 10 8.30 -3.55 7.85
N ASP A 11 8.79 -4.69 8.33
CA ASP A 11 8.74 -5.07 9.74
C ASP A 11 9.89 -4.41 10.53
N ASP A 12 10.97 -4.00 9.82
CA ASP A 12 12.08 -3.21 10.38
C ASP A 12 12.39 -1.97 9.51
N PRO A 13 11.58 -0.90 9.62
CA PRO A 13 11.81 0.35 8.89
C PRO A 13 13.12 1.04 9.25
N ALA A 14 13.64 0.82 10.47
CA ALA A 14 14.91 1.41 10.88
C ALA A 14 16.09 0.80 10.11
N ALA A 15 16.17 -0.53 10.05
CA ALA A 15 17.18 -1.22 9.26
C ALA A 15 17.04 -0.93 7.75
N SER A 16 15.81 -0.78 7.25
CA SER A 16 15.57 -0.33 5.86
C SER A 16 16.15 1.07 5.63
N GLY A 17 15.95 1.98 6.59
CA GLY A 17 16.50 3.34 6.54
C GLY A 17 18.02 3.37 6.44
N GLU A 18 18.72 2.55 7.21
CA GLU A 18 20.18 2.43 7.15
C GLU A 18 20.65 1.96 5.77
N ARG A 19 19.99 0.95 5.20
CA ARG A 19 20.29 0.46 3.84
C ARG A 19 20.09 1.54 2.76
N PHE A 20 19.06 2.38 2.91
CA PHE A 20 18.82 3.48 1.97
C PHE A 20 19.83 4.61 2.10
N LEU A 21 20.27 4.96 3.31
CA LEU A 21 21.37 5.92 3.50
C LEU A 21 22.66 5.42 2.86
N ASP A 22 23.01 4.17 3.07
CA ASP A 22 24.18 3.51 2.48
C ASP A 22 24.13 3.54 0.93
N ALA A 23 22.94 3.30 0.36
CA ALA A 23 22.72 3.39 -1.08
C ALA A 23 22.86 4.84 -1.59
N ALA A 24 22.33 5.82 -0.85
CA ALA A 24 22.43 7.22 -1.18
C ALA A 24 23.88 7.75 -1.12
N GLU A 25 24.69 7.28 -0.16
CA GLU A 25 26.09 7.67 -0.04
C GLU A 25 26.95 7.20 -1.23
N ARG A 26 26.57 6.07 -1.84
CA ARG A 26 27.27 5.48 -2.99
C ARG A 26 26.75 5.96 -4.34
N ALA A 27 25.62 6.66 -4.35
CA ALA A 27 24.97 7.11 -5.57
C ALA A 27 25.30 8.57 -5.89
N GLU A 28 25.32 8.88 -7.19
CA GLU A 28 25.31 10.25 -7.71
C GLU A 28 23.88 10.70 -8.02
N GLU A 29 23.68 12.00 -8.25
CA GLU A 29 22.37 12.51 -8.70
C GLU A 29 22.04 12.00 -10.12
N PRO A 30 20.78 11.68 -10.43
CA PRO A 30 19.56 11.88 -9.59
C PRO A 30 19.24 10.72 -8.64
N ASP A 31 19.96 9.60 -8.71
CA ASP A 31 19.64 8.39 -7.94
C ASP A 31 19.85 8.62 -6.43
N ARG A 32 20.82 9.43 -6.05
CA ARG A 32 21.04 9.81 -4.65
C ARG A 32 19.79 10.43 -4.03
N THR A 33 19.17 11.39 -4.71
CA THR A 33 17.93 12.00 -4.24
C THR A 33 16.81 10.95 -4.14
N SER A 34 16.69 10.06 -5.11
CA SER A 34 15.70 8.96 -5.07
C SER A 34 15.90 8.04 -3.86
N TRP A 35 17.13 7.67 -3.52
CA TRP A 35 17.42 6.87 -2.31
C TRP A 35 17.11 7.62 -1.01
N LEU A 36 17.42 8.92 -0.94
CA LEU A 36 17.09 9.73 0.23
C LEU A 36 15.58 9.84 0.44
N THR A 37 14.76 9.83 -0.60
CA THR A 37 13.30 9.79 -0.44
C THR A 37 12.82 8.46 0.16
N GLN A 38 13.47 7.33 -0.16
CA GLN A 38 13.17 6.05 0.48
C GLN A 38 13.57 6.03 1.96
N TYR A 39 14.70 6.65 2.31
CA TYR A 39 15.06 6.88 3.71
C TYR A 39 14.00 7.71 4.44
N VAL A 40 13.52 8.79 3.83
CA VAL A 40 12.42 9.60 4.37
C VAL A 40 11.15 8.76 4.60
N ARG A 41 10.82 7.88 3.67
CA ARG A 41 9.69 6.94 3.85
C ARG A 41 9.91 6.02 5.06
N ALA A 42 11.12 5.52 5.25
CA ALA A 42 11.47 4.71 6.42
C ALA A 42 11.36 5.50 7.73
N LEU A 43 11.72 6.79 7.74
CA LEU A 43 11.48 7.70 8.88
C LEU A 43 9.99 7.93 9.12
N GLY A 44 9.19 8.09 8.06
CA GLY A 44 7.75 8.25 8.17
C GLY A 44 7.05 7.05 8.81
N LEU A 45 7.49 5.82 8.49
CA LEU A 45 7.01 4.58 9.13
C LEU A 45 7.42 4.47 10.62
N GLN A 46 8.48 5.17 11.02
CA GLN A 46 8.91 5.30 12.42
C GLN A 46 8.29 6.52 13.14
N GLU A 47 7.34 7.22 12.49
CA GLU A 47 6.70 8.45 12.98
C GLU A 47 7.67 9.63 13.24
N LYS A 48 8.89 9.59 12.67
CA LYS A 48 9.91 10.63 12.75
C LYS A 48 9.66 11.77 11.76
N TYR A 49 8.45 12.34 11.80
CA TYR A 49 7.97 13.30 10.78
C TYR A 49 8.79 14.60 10.71
N ASP A 50 9.27 15.11 11.84
CA ASP A 50 10.09 16.33 11.88
C ASP A 50 11.46 16.12 11.20
N GLU A 51 12.06 14.95 11.39
CA GLU A 51 13.32 14.61 10.73
C GLU A 51 13.10 14.40 9.23
N ALA A 52 12.08 13.66 8.85
CA ALA A 52 11.65 13.45 7.48
C ALA A 52 11.44 14.79 6.75
N THR A 53 10.72 15.71 7.36
CA THR A 53 10.43 17.04 6.78
C THR A 53 11.72 17.84 6.57
N ARG A 54 12.62 17.88 7.58
CA ARG A 54 13.90 18.60 7.46
C ARG A 54 14.79 18.09 6.31
N ILE A 55 14.71 16.80 6.01
CA ILE A 55 15.43 16.21 4.88
C ILE A 55 14.75 16.63 3.58
N LEU A 56 13.42 16.44 3.48
CA LEU A 56 12.65 16.80 2.28
C LEU A 56 12.82 18.27 1.88
N ASP A 57 12.91 19.19 2.85
CA ASP A 57 13.08 20.63 2.59
C ASP A 57 14.42 20.97 1.90
N ARG A 58 15.41 20.09 2.03
CA ARG A 58 16.75 20.26 1.42
C ARG A 58 16.89 19.55 0.07
N LEU A 59 15.93 18.65 -0.24
CA LEU A 59 15.99 17.90 -1.49
C LEU A 59 15.36 18.70 -2.64
N HIS A 60 16.05 18.68 -3.77
CA HIS A 60 15.59 19.20 -5.04
C HIS A 60 15.75 18.11 -6.10
N ALA A 61 14.80 18.00 -7.01
CA ALA A 61 14.84 16.99 -8.05
C ALA A 61 14.30 17.57 -9.37
N GLU A 62 15.09 17.46 -10.44
CA GLU A 62 14.69 17.81 -11.80
C GLU A 62 14.38 16.56 -12.64
N ALA A 63 15.08 15.45 -12.36
CA ALA A 63 14.83 14.19 -13.05
C ALA A 63 13.43 13.65 -12.69
N PRO A 64 12.63 13.19 -13.68
CA PRO A 64 11.23 12.80 -13.48
C PRO A 64 11.02 11.78 -12.36
N GLU A 65 11.88 10.78 -12.25
CA GLU A 65 11.77 9.74 -11.20
C GLU A 65 12.00 10.34 -9.80
N ALA A 66 13.12 11.07 -9.61
CA ALA A 66 13.46 11.67 -8.32
C ALA A 66 12.42 12.72 -7.91
N ALA A 67 11.90 13.51 -8.86
CA ALA A 67 10.84 14.48 -8.62
C ALA A 67 9.52 13.79 -8.21
N THR A 68 9.18 12.67 -8.84
CA THR A 68 8.01 11.87 -8.49
C THR A 68 8.12 11.32 -7.07
N TYR A 69 9.25 10.69 -6.73
CA TYR A 69 9.50 10.19 -5.37
C TYR A 69 9.44 11.33 -4.34
N LEU A 70 10.06 12.47 -4.63
CA LEU A 70 10.08 13.61 -3.74
C LEU A 70 8.65 14.14 -3.45
N ALA A 71 7.81 14.25 -4.48
CA ALA A 71 6.42 14.64 -4.32
C ALA A 71 5.61 13.60 -3.52
N LEU A 72 5.80 12.30 -3.82
CA LEU A 72 5.16 11.20 -3.10
C LEU A 72 5.50 11.23 -1.61
N GLU A 73 6.77 11.32 -1.25
CA GLU A 73 7.19 11.23 0.15
C GLU A 73 6.84 12.49 0.94
N ARG A 74 6.84 13.69 0.31
CA ARG A 74 6.27 14.90 0.92
C ARG A 74 4.79 14.71 1.25
N GLY A 75 4.02 14.16 0.31
CA GLY A 75 2.61 13.85 0.53
C GLY A 75 2.42 12.82 1.65
N ARG A 76 3.22 11.75 1.68
CA ARG A 76 3.12 10.72 2.72
C ARG A 76 3.40 11.25 4.12
N VAL A 77 4.47 12.05 4.28
CA VAL A 77 4.80 12.68 5.57
C VAL A 77 3.66 13.58 6.05
N LEU A 78 3.11 14.42 5.16
CA LEU A 78 1.96 15.27 5.51
C LEU A 78 0.74 14.43 5.90
N ARG A 79 0.38 13.43 5.11
CA ARG A 79 -0.77 12.58 5.39
C ARG A 79 -0.62 11.86 6.73
N SER A 80 0.54 11.25 6.99
CA SER A 80 0.79 10.48 8.22
C SER A 80 0.90 11.37 9.46
N SER A 81 1.32 12.63 9.31
CA SER A 81 1.30 13.63 10.39
C SER A 81 -0.06 14.31 10.60
N GLY A 82 -1.13 13.83 9.94
CA GLY A 82 -2.51 14.35 10.11
C GLY A 82 -2.89 15.50 9.18
N ARG A 83 -1.99 15.96 8.29
CA ARG A 83 -2.21 17.05 7.35
C ARG A 83 -2.73 16.53 5.98
N VAL A 84 -3.83 15.77 6.03
CA VAL A 84 -4.34 15.01 4.88
C VAL A 84 -4.69 15.90 3.68
N GLU A 85 -5.39 17.03 3.91
CA GLU A 85 -5.79 17.94 2.84
C GLU A 85 -4.59 18.54 2.08
N GLU A 86 -3.49 18.84 2.80
CA GLU A 86 -2.28 19.36 2.20
C GLU A 86 -1.47 18.29 1.44
N SER A 87 -1.68 17.03 1.74
CA SER A 87 -1.00 15.91 1.07
C SER A 87 -1.54 15.65 -0.34
N ARG A 88 -2.84 15.83 -0.56
CA ARG A 88 -3.52 15.47 -1.82
C ARG A 88 -2.91 16.14 -3.06
N PRO A 89 -2.69 17.47 -3.12
CA PRO A 89 -2.09 18.11 -4.28
C PRO A 89 -0.66 17.61 -4.59
N LEU A 90 0.07 17.15 -3.58
CA LEU A 90 1.39 16.54 -3.80
C LEU A 90 1.29 15.17 -4.46
N PHE A 91 0.31 14.35 -4.08
CA PHE A 91 0.06 13.07 -4.75
C PHE A 91 -0.45 13.26 -6.19
N GLU A 92 -1.30 14.26 -6.43
CA GLU A 92 -1.76 14.63 -7.77
C GLU A 92 -0.57 15.10 -8.64
N SER A 93 0.33 15.90 -8.08
CA SER A 93 1.58 16.31 -8.75
C SER A 93 2.48 15.11 -9.06
N ALA A 94 2.65 14.18 -8.11
CA ALA A 94 3.43 12.96 -8.32
C ALA A 94 2.84 12.11 -9.44
N ALA A 95 1.50 11.96 -9.51
CA ALA A 95 0.85 11.21 -10.58
C ALA A 95 1.09 11.84 -11.96
N ALA A 96 1.03 13.18 -12.06
CA ALA A 96 1.30 13.91 -13.29
C ALA A 96 2.77 13.80 -13.73
N LEU A 97 3.72 13.91 -12.78
CA LEU A 97 5.16 13.73 -13.04
C LEU A 97 5.46 12.31 -13.51
N ALA A 98 4.88 11.30 -12.85
CA ALA A 98 5.05 9.90 -13.24
C ALA A 98 4.46 9.62 -14.64
N GLU A 99 3.30 10.19 -14.96
CA GLU A 99 2.69 10.08 -16.29
C GLU A 99 3.59 10.68 -17.36
N ALA A 100 4.05 11.90 -17.16
CA ALA A 100 4.93 12.60 -18.09
C ALA A 100 6.28 11.87 -18.27
N GLY A 101 6.79 11.22 -17.22
CA GLY A 101 8.03 10.44 -17.22
C GLY A 101 7.88 9.00 -17.70
N GLY A 102 6.67 8.51 -18.00
CA GLY A 102 6.42 7.11 -18.38
C GLY A 102 6.68 6.11 -17.24
N LEU A 103 6.56 6.55 -15.98
CA LEU A 103 6.88 5.78 -14.77
C LEU A 103 5.61 5.07 -14.26
N GLU A 104 5.21 3.99 -14.94
CA GLU A 104 3.91 3.34 -14.74
C GLU A 104 3.66 2.93 -13.29
N ALA A 105 4.64 2.29 -12.62
CA ALA A 105 4.48 1.83 -11.24
C ALA A 105 4.33 3.01 -10.25
N LEU A 106 5.13 4.07 -10.40
CA LEU A 106 5.04 5.27 -9.57
C LEU A 106 3.74 6.05 -9.82
N ARG A 107 3.24 6.03 -11.07
CA ARG A 107 1.94 6.63 -11.40
C ARG A 107 0.82 5.94 -10.65
N VAL A 108 0.80 4.61 -10.63
CA VAL A 108 -0.25 3.86 -9.91
C VAL A 108 -0.13 4.08 -8.40
N ASP A 109 1.09 4.08 -7.84
CA ASP A 109 1.33 4.40 -6.43
C ASP A 109 0.80 5.80 -6.08
N ALA A 110 1.10 6.81 -6.90
CA ALA A 110 0.60 8.16 -6.68
C ALA A 110 -0.93 8.26 -6.75
N LEU A 111 -1.57 7.60 -7.73
CA LEU A 111 -3.03 7.57 -7.85
C LEU A 111 -3.69 6.85 -6.66
N HIS A 112 -3.08 5.77 -6.17
CA HIS A 112 -3.49 5.12 -4.93
C HIS A 112 -3.43 6.07 -3.73
N MET A 113 -2.35 6.85 -3.60
CA MET A 113 -2.22 7.84 -2.53
C MET A 113 -3.24 8.99 -2.67
N VAL A 114 -3.58 9.41 -3.89
CA VAL A 114 -4.68 10.37 -4.15
C VAL A 114 -6.00 9.83 -3.60
N ALA A 115 -6.31 8.54 -3.87
CA ALA A 115 -7.52 7.91 -3.36
C ALA A 115 -7.54 7.85 -1.82
N LEU A 116 -6.42 7.51 -1.19
CA LEU A 116 -6.30 7.44 0.27
C LEU A 116 -6.37 8.83 0.97
N ALA A 117 -6.09 9.91 0.25
CA ALA A 117 -6.18 11.28 0.76
C ALA A 117 -7.48 11.99 0.37
N ALA A 118 -8.39 11.31 -0.32
CA ALA A 118 -9.65 11.86 -0.77
C ALA A 118 -10.76 11.68 0.29
N PRO A 119 -11.81 12.53 0.25
CA PRO A 119 -13.04 12.30 1.00
C PRO A 119 -13.66 10.93 0.69
N ALA A 120 -14.35 10.34 1.66
CA ALA A 120 -14.87 8.97 1.56
C ALA A 120 -15.76 8.75 0.31
N GLU A 121 -16.56 9.75 -0.05
CA GLU A 121 -17.44 9.72 -1.22
C GLU A 121 -16.69 9.62 -2.57
N ASP A 122 -15.44 10.07 -2.62
CA ASP A 122 -14.62 10.04 -3.84
C ASP A 122 -13.74 8.77 -3.93
N GLN A 123 -13.48 8.09 -2.80
CA GLN A 123 -12.48 7.02 -2.71
C GLN A 123 -12.74 5.88 -3.68
N LEU A 124 -13.99 5.43 -3.80
CA LEU A 124 -14.36 4.33 -4.72
C LEU A 124 -13.98 4.66 -6.16
N ALA A 125 -14.42 5.81 -6.65
CA ALA A 125 -14.17 6.23 -8.04
C ALA A 125 -12.67 6.41 -8.32
N LEU A 126 -11.91 6.94 -7.35
CA LEU A 126 -10.48 7.15 -7.48
C LEU A 126 -9.70 5.84 -7.45
N ASN A 127 -10.06 4.89 -6.57
CA ASN A 127 -9.46 3.55 -6.56
C ASN A 127 -9.76 2.78 -7.85
N GLN A 128 -11.00 2.87 -8.37
CA GLN A 128 -11.36 2.27 -9.66
C GLN A 128 -10.56 2.87 -10.83
N LYS A 129 -10.33 4.19 -10.83
CA LYS A 129 -9.48 4.86 -11.83
C LYS A 129 -8.03 4.36 -11.74
N ALA A 130 -7.47 4.28 -10.53
CA ALA A 130 -6.12 3.76 -10.31
C ALA A 130 -6.00 2.29 -10.77
N LEU A 131 -7.01 1.46 -10.47
CA LEU A 131 -7.09 0.07 -10.92
C LEU A 131 -7.12 -0.06 -12.44
N ALA A 132 -7.86 0.80 -13.12
CA ALA A 132 -7.89 0.81 -14.59
C ALA A 132 -6.52 1.14 -15.18
N VAL A 133 -5.78 2.10 -14.59
CA VAL A 133 -4.41 2.44 -14.98
C VAL A 133 -3.46 1.27 -14.73
N ALA A 134 -3.53 0.63 -13.56
CA ALA A 134 -2.70 -0.53 -13.23
C ALA A 134 -2.93 -1.69 -14.21
N ARG A 135 -4.18 -2.01 -14.53
CA ARG A 135 -4.53 -3.09 -15.48
C ARG A 135 -4.11 -2.81 -16.92
N ALA A 136 -4.02 -1.54 -17.31
CA ALA A 136 -3.57 -1.14 -18.65
C ALA A 136 -2.05 -1.04 -18.78
N ALA A 137 -1.31 -1.09 -17.68
CA ALA A 137 0.13 -0.94 -17.66
C ALA A 137 0.86 -2.10 -18.34
N THR A 138 2.02 -1.82 -18.91
CA THR A 138 2.93 -2.82 -19.47
C THR A 138 3.93 -3.33 -18.43
N ASP A 139 4.27 -2.50 -17.47
CA ASP A 139 5.12 -2.85 -16.34
C ASP A 139 4.42 -3.80 -15.37
N GLN A 140 5.08 -4.93 -15.06
CA GLN A 140 4.54 -5.90 -14.11
C GLN A 140 4.34 -5.32 -12.72
N GLN A 141 5.25 -4.47 -12.24
CA GLN A 141 5.15 -3.83 -10.93
C GLN A 141 3.92 -2.90 -10.85
N ALA A 142 3.63 -2.18 -11.94
CA ALA A 142 2.41 -1.38 -12.03
C ALA A 142 1.15 -2.25 -11.99
N ARG A 143 1.15 -3.38 -12.70
CA ARG A 143 0.01 -4.33 -12.70
C ARG A 143 -0.24 -4.94 -11.32
N ASP A 144 0.82 -5.25 -10.57
CA ASP A 144 0.72 -5.88 -9.25
C ASP A 144 0.09 -4.98 -8.17
N TRP A 145 -0.09 -3.68 -8.48
CA TRP A 145 -0.88 -2.79 -7.64
C TRP A 145 -2.37 -3.14 -7.60
N ASP A 146 -2.86 -3.94 -8.57
CA ASP A 146 -4.27 -4.35 -8.62
C ASP A 146 -4.73 -5.01 -7.31
N ALA A 147 -3.87 -5.81 -6.67
CA ALA A 147 -4.17 -6.45 -5.41
C ALA A 147 -4.48 -5.45 -4.27
N SER A 148 -3.69 -4.39 -4.14
CA SER A 148 -3.89 -3.37 -3.10
C SER A 148 -5.10 -2.49 -3.42
N LEU A 149 -5.29 -2.13 -4.68
CA LEU A 149 -6.41 -1.31 -5.13
C LEU A 149 -7.75 -2.05 -4.97
N LEU A 150 -7.80 -3.34 -5.30
CA LEU A 150 -8.97 -4.18 -5.10
C LEU A 150 -9.31 -4.34 -3.61
N ASN A 151 -8.30 -4.48 -2.75
CA ASN A 151 -8.51 -4.48 -1.31
C ASN A 151 -9.15 -3.16 -0.83
N ASN A 152 -8.66 -2.01 -1.29
CA ASN A 152 -9.23 -0.71 -0.92
C ASN A 152 -10.66 -0.52 -1.45
N ILE A 153 -10.94 -1.01 -2.66
CA ILE A 153 -12.32 -1.02 -3.22
C ILE A 153 -13.22 -1.87 -2.32
N GLY A 154 -12.76 -3.05 -1.92
CA GLY A 154 -13.48 -3.91 -0.99
C GLY A 154 -13.77 -3.23 0.36
N MET A 155 -12.75 -2.58 0.94
CA MET A 155 -12.94 -1.81 2.17
C MET A 155 -13.96 -0.68 2.01
N THR A 156 -13.88 0.08 0.91
CA THR A 156 -14.85 1.17 0.65
C THR A 156 -16.29 0.66 0.55
N HIS A 157 -16.50 -0.51 -0.09
CA HIS A 157 -17.81 -1.15 -0.12
C HIS A 157 -18.26 -1.64 1.26
N ALA A 158 -17.35 -2.22 2.03
CA ALA A 158 -17.64 -2.69 3.38
C ALA A 158 -18.00 -1.53 4.33
N ASP A 159 -17.29 -0.40 4.25
CA ASP A 159 -17.58 0.82 5.03
C ASP A 159 -18.97 1.41 4.67
N ALA A 160 -19.42 1.20 3.43
CA ALA A 160 -20.76 1.54 3.00
C ALA A 160 -21.83 0.47 3.38
N GLY A 161 -21.43 -0.64 3.99
CA GLY A 161 -22.31 -1.76 4.34
C GLY A 161 -22.65 -2.70 3.18
N ASP A 162 -22.06 -2.50 2.02
CA ASP A 162 -22.24 -3.36 0.82
C ASP A 162 -21.24 -4.53 0.86
N PHE A 163 -21.49 -5.48 1.77
CA PHE A 163 -20.61 -6.62 1.98
C PHE A 163 -20.58 -7.61 0.79
N GLU A 164 -21.59 -7.66 -0.06
CA GLU A 164 -21.56 -8.50 -1.26
C GLU A 164 -20.60 -7.91 -2.33
N ALA A 165 -20.64 -6.60 -2.53
CA ALA A 165 -19.67 -5.93 -3.40
C ALA A 165 -18.25 -5.99 -2.80
N ALA A 166 -18.11 -5.86 -1.48
CA ALA A 166 -16.84 -6.02 -0.78
C ALA A 166 -16.26 -7.42 -0.99
N LEU A 167 -17.07 -8.47 -0.83
CA LEU A 167 -16.65 -9.86 -1.07
C LEU A 167 -16.10 -10.04 -2.48
N THR A 168 -16.84 -9.55 -3.48
CA THR A 168 -16.41 -9.63 -4.89
C THR A 168 -15.03 -8.97 -5.10
N ALA A 169 -14.79 -7.82 -4.48
CA ALA A 169 -13.53 -7.11 -4.59
C ALA A 169 -12.38 -7.83 -3.85
N PHE A 170 -12.64 -8.37 -2.65
CA PHE A 170 -11.65 -9.13 -1.88
C PHE A 170 -11.29 -10.47 -2.55
N GLU A 171 -12.22 -11.16 -3.19
CA GLU A 171 -11.93 -12.37 -3.97
C GLU A 171 -10.99 -12.07 -5.15
N GLN A 172 -11.22 -10.94 -5.86
CA GLN A 172 -10.30 -10.50 -6.90
C GLN A 172 -8.93 -10.09 -6.32
N ALA A 173 -8.90 -9.45 -5.16
CA ALA A 173 -7.65 -9.11 -4.46
C ALA A 173 -6.87 -10.37 -4.06
N LEU A 174 -7.55 -11.41 -3.56
CA LEU A 174 -6.94 -12.71 -3.25
C LEU A 174 -6.29 -13.32 -4.49
N ALA A 175 -7.02 -13.41 -5.60
CA ALA A 175 -6.48 -13.96 -6.85
C ALA A 175 -5.24 -13.18 -7.34
N ALA A 176 -5.24 -11.86 -7.17
CA ALA A 176 -4.09 -11.03 -7.49
C ALA A 176 -2.90 -11.30 -6.54
N ARG A 177 -3.13 -11.47 -5.21
CA ARG A 177 -2.07 -11.82 -4.24
C ARG A 177 -1.46 -13.18 -4.50
N GLU A 178 -2.27 -14.18 -4.85
CA GLU A 178 -1.79 -15.52 -5.24
C GLU A 178 -0.91 -15.46 -6.49
N ARG A 179 -1.32 -14.68 -7.51
CA ARG A 179 -0.52 -14.44 -8.71
C ARG A 179 0.84 -13.79 -8.40
N ILE A 180 0.88 -12.84 -7.46
CA ILE A 180 2.09 -12.14 -7.04
C ILE A 180 3.01 -13.07 -6.24
N GLY A 181 2.45 -14.02 -5.49
CA GLY A 181 3.22 -14.99 -4.72
C GLY A 181 3.73 -14.45 -3.38
N ASP A 182 2.94 -13.62 -2.70
CA ASP A 182 3.23 -13.09 -1.36
C ASP A 182 2.37 -13.83 -0.31
N PRO A 183 2.90 -14.84 0.40
CA PRO A 183 2.12 -15.66 1.31
C PRO A 183 1.50 -14.85 2.47
N ALA A 184 2.24 -13.89 3.02
CA ALA A 184 1.76 -13.10 4.16
C ALA A 184 0.53 -12.25 3.75
N ARG A 185 0.63 -11.53 2.63
CA ARG A 185 -0.49 -10.73 2.13
C ARG A 185 -1.63 -11.58 1.57
N THR A 186 -1.36 -12.78 1.11
CA THR A 186 -2.38 -13.75 0.71
C THR A 186 -3.21 -14.20 1.92
N ARG A 187 -2.57 -14.44 3.07
CA ARG A 187 -3.29 -14.72 4.34
C ARG A 187 -4.20 -13.56 4.73
N VAL A 188 -3.72 -12.32 4.67
CA VAL A 188 -4.54 -11.12 4.93
C VAL A 188 -5.75 -11.06 3.98
N ALA A 189 -5.56 -11.31 2.68
CA ALA A 189 -6.68 -11.31 1.73
C ALA A 189 -7.72 -12.40 2.04
N ARG A 190 -7.30 -13.58 2.45
CA ARG A 190 -8.19 -14.65 2.91
C ARG A 190 -8.92 -14.26 4.19
N TRP A 191 -8.22 -13.62 5.13
CA TRP A 191 -8.84 -13.11 6.35
C TRP A 191 -9.97 -12.11 6.03
N MET A 192 -9.73 -11.17 5.09
CA MET A 192 -10.75 -10.20 4.64
C MET A 192 -12.01 -10.88 4.10
N ILE A 193 -11.87 -11.98 3.37
CA ILE A 193 -13.00 -12.77 2.87
C ILE A 193 -13.74 -13.42 4.04
N GLY A 194 -13.04 -14.06 4.97
CA GLY A 194 -13.65 -14.67 6.16
C GLY A 194 -14.40 -13.65 7.03
N TRP A 195 -13.77 -12.49 7.26
CA TRP A 195 -14.40 -11.36 7.93
C TRP A 195 -15.68 -10.89 7.21
N THR A 196 -15.63 -10.81 5.89
CA THR A 196 -16.79 -10.41 5.07
C THR A 196 -17.91 -11.43 5.14
N TYR A 197 -17.61 -12.73 5.12
CA TYR A 197 -18.60 -13.79 5.30
C TYR A 197 -19.31 -13.68 6.66
N ARG A 198 -18.59 -13.40 7.75
CA ARG A 198 -19.20 -13.16 9.06
C ARG A 198 -20.19 -11.98 9.01
N ASN A 199 -19.81 -10.87 8.36
CA ASN A 199 -20.69 -9.70 8.24
C ASN A 199 -21.93 -9.96 7.37
N LEU A 200 -21.84 -10.91 6.42
CA LEU A 200 -22.97 -11.40 5.62
C LEU A 200 -23.83 -12.44 6.36
N GLY A 201 -23.49 -12.82 7.59
CA GLY A 201 -24.17 -13.89 8.33
C GLY A 201 -23.82 -15.31 7.83
N ARG A 202 -22.85 -15.45 6.93
CA ARG A 202 -22.37 -16.72 6.36
C ARG A 202 -21.32 -17.35 7.30
N ARG A 203 -21.80 -17.72 8.49
CA ARG A 203 -20.95 -18.14 9.62
C ARG A 203 -20.10 -19.37 9.32
N GLU A 204 -20.64 -20.38 8.65
CA GLU A 204 -19.92 -21.63 8.36
C GLU A 204 -18.73 -21.39 7.45
N GLU A 205 -18.91 -20.58 6.40
CA GLU A 205 -17.85 -20.21 5.47
C GLU A 205 -16.77 -19.34 6.14
N ALA A 206 -17.19 -18.41 7.00
CA ALA A 206 -16.26 -17.62 7.80
C ALA A 206 -15.41 -18.53 8.72
N LEU A 207 -16.03 -19.49 9.43
CA LEU A 207 -15.33 -20.43 10.30
C LEU A 207 -14.34 -21.32 9.52
N GLU A 208 -14.70 -21.78 8.33
CA GLU A 208 -13.81 -22.59 7.48
C GLU A 208 -12.53 -21.84 7.17
N ILE A 209 -12.65 -20.59 6.70
CA ILE A 209 -11.48 -19.76 6.35
C ILE A 209 -10.62 -19.45 7.58
N GLN A 210 -11.24 -19.00 8.70
CA GLN A 210 -10.45 -18.59 9.86
C GLN A 210 -9.74 -19.79 10.52
N ARG A 211 -10.36 -20.97 10.55
CA ARG A 211 -9.72 -22.20 11.04
C ARG A 211 -8.57 -22.65 10.14
N ALA A 212 -8.74 -22.54 8.82
CA ALA A 212 -7.66 -22.86 7.88
C ALA A 212 -6.46 -21.90 8.03
N LEU A 213 -6.72 -20.59 8.23
CA LEU A 213 -5.67 -19.61 8.51
C LEU A 213 -4.95 -19.90 9.83
N LYS A 214 -5.69 -20.24 10.89
CA LYS A 214 -5.10 -20.61 12.18
C LYS A 214 -4.18 -21.81 12.05
N ALA A 215 -4.63 -22.88 11.38
CA ALA A 215 -3.84 -24.08 11.18
C ALA A 215 -2.58 -23.80 10.33
N GLU A 216 -2.67 -22.94 9.32
CA GLU A 216 -1.52 -22.53 8.51
C GLU A 216 -0.49 -21.78 9.36
N LEU A 217 -0.92 -20.77 10.15
CA LEU A 217 -0.05 -20.01 11.04
C LEU A 217 0.66 -20.91 12.05
N GLU A 218 -0.09 -21.81 12.72
CA GLU A 218 0.48 -22.78 13.66
C GLU A 218 1.53 -23.68 13.01
N SER A 219 1.33 -24.09 11.73
CA SER A 219 2.26 -24.93 11.00
C SER A 219 3.62 -24.29 10.73
N ILE A 220 3.66 -22.95 10.69
CA ILE A 220 4.90 -22.17 10.50
C ILE A 220 5.41 -21.54 11.79
N GLY A 221 4.79 -21.87 12.95
CA GLY A 221 5.16 -21.35 14.26
C GLY A 221 4.83 -19.89 14.47
N ASP A 222 3.83 -19.37 13.75
CA ASP A 222 3.37 -17.98 13.79
C ASP A 222 1.99 -17.86 14.42
N THR A 223 1.58 -16.64 14.78
CA THR A 223 0.27 -16.32 15.37
C THR A 223 -0.26 -15.02 14.78
N ASP A 224 -1.58 -14.91 14.70
CA ASP A 224 -2.24 -13.68 14.27
C ASP A 224 -3.47 -13.42 15.15
N THR A 225 -3.42 -12.34 15.92
CA THR A 225 -4.50 -11.96 16.85
C THR A 225 -5.81 -11.66 16.14
N TYR A 226 -5.76 -11.14 14.91
CA TYR A 226 -6.99 -10.90 14.13
C TYR A 226 -7.71 -12.19 13.76
N VAL A 227 -6.99 -13.28 13.51
CA VAL A 227 -7.56 -14.60 13.26
C VAL A 227 -8.20 -15.15 14.54
N ASP A 228 -7.54 -14.99 15.68
CA ASP A 228 -8.03 -15.44 16.97
C ASP A 228 -9.30 -14.67 17.40
N ASP A 229 -9.30 -13.35 17.21
CA ASP A 229 -10.45 -12.49 17.50
C ASP A 229 -11.68 -12.85 16.64
N GLU A 230 -11.47 -13.09 15.33
CA GLU A 230 -12.54 -13.52 14.43
C GLU A 230 -13.11 -14.90 14.85
N LEU A 231 -12.24 -15.86 15.23
CA LEU A 231 -12.68 -17.17 15.70
C LEU A 231 -13.48 -17.05 17.01
N ALA A 232 -13.10 -16.16 17.91
CA ALA A 232 -13.85 -15.90 19.15
C ALA A 232 -15.25 -15.32 18.84
N LEU A 233 -15.34 -14.33 17.94
CA LEU A 233 -16.62 -13.75 17.50
C LEU A 233 -17.52 -14.77 16.77
N LEU A 234 -16.92 -15.77 16.16
CA LEU A 234 -17.62 -16.85 15.47
C LEU A 234 -17.94 -18.02 16.41
N ALA A 235 -17.48 -18.06 17.65
CA ALA A 235 -17.79 -19.13 18.62
C ALA A 235 -19.15 -18.92 19.32
N ASP A 236 -19.58 -17.66 19.45
CA ASP A 236 -20.85 -17.25 20.04
C ASP A 236 -22.02 -17.38 19.05
#